data_86e22c18c8e57c0d0150db847efa5da7
#
_entry.id   86e22c18c8e57c0d0150db847efa5da7
#
_cell.length_a   1.000
_cell.length_b   1.000
_cell.length_c   1.000
_cell.angle_alpha   90.00
_cell.angle_beta   90.00
_cell.angle_gamma   90.00
#
_symmetry.space_group_name_H-M   'P 1'
#
loop_
_entity.id
_entity.type
_entity.pdbx_description
1 polymer ?
#
loop_
_entity_poly.entity_id
_entity_poly.type
_entity_poly.pdbx_seq_one_letter_code
_entity_poly.pdbx_strand_id
1 'polypeptide(L)'
;MENQFVKQYPELMRDKKLMYVHGFGSSAQSGTVQMLRTLMPNATVVARDIPLHPEEGLQMLKAMAAEEQPDLIIGTSMGGMYTEMLTGFDRILVNPAFEMGDTMSKFTGKQVFQNPREDGVQEFIVTKSLVKEYAEATQLCFKDIDDDDRRRVVGLFGDEDPLVHTFPLFAEHYPTAIHFHGEHRLSDKVAMHYLIPIIRYIDDRQSGRQRPIVYIDINAMRDSYGNATASMHKAYEMLLENYSVYV
;
A
#
# COMPACT_ATOMS: atom_id res chain seq x y z
N MET A 1 -6.00 9.54 21.00
CA MET A 1 -6.97 10.60 20.66
C MET A 1 -7.34 10.36 19.19
N GLU A 2 -8.60 10.01 18.94
CA GLU A 2 -9.09 9.91 17.55
C GLU A 2 -8.95 11.30 16.91
N ASN A 3 -8.34 11.35 15.74
CA ASN A 3 -8.22 12.56 14.96
C ASN A 3 -9.61 12.90 14.41
N GLN A 4 -10.32 13.83 15.01
CA GLN A 4 -11.69 14.25 14.64
C GLN A 4 -11.81 14.79 13.20
N PHE A 5 -10.68 14.95 12.50
CA PHE A 5 -10.63 15.45 11.11
C PHE A 5 -10.51 14.34 10.06
N VAL A 6 -10.40 13.08 10.47
CA VAL A 6 -10.33 11.96 9.52
C VAL A 6 -11.75 11.59 9.10
N LYS A 7 -12.08 11.82 7.84
CA LYS A 7 -13.36 11.43 7.25
C LYS A 7 -13.46 9.90 7.25
N GLN A 8 -14.62 9.37 7.71
CA GLN A 8 -14.93 7.95 7.67
C GLN A 8 -15.74 7.60 6.42
N TYR A 9 -15.53 6.39 5.92
CA TYR A 9 -16.20 5.83 4.74
C TYR A 9 -16.89 4.51 5.11
N PRO A 10 -18.02 4.55 5.86
CA PRO A 10 -18.65 3.35 6.42
C PRO A 10 -19.23 2.41 5.35
N GLU A 11 -19.44 2.90 4.12
CA GLU A 11 -19.92 2.09 3.00
C GLU A 11 -18.79 1.38 2.24
N LEU A 12 -17.55 1.84 2.42
CA LEU A 12 -16.41 1.34 1.68
C LEU A 12 -15.94 0.01 2.28
N MET A 13 -15.79 -1.01 1.42
CA MET A 13 -15.40 -2.37 1.82
C MET A 13 -16.26 -2.93 2.96
N ARG A 14 -17.52 -2.52 3.05
CA ARG A 14 -18.46 -3.02 4.06
C ARG A 14 -18.58 -4.53 3.97
N ASP A 15 -18.45 -5.20 5.12
CA ASP A 15 -18.52 -6.66 5.29
C ASP A 15 -17.42 -7.42 4.51
N LYS A 16 -16.41 -6.70 4.01
CA LYS A 16 -15.24 -7.25 3.33
C LYS A 16 -14.01 -7.23 4.23
N LYS A 17 -13.00 -7.98 3.82
CA LYS A 17 -11.75 -8.14 4.55
C LYS A 17 -10.57 -7.52 3.80
N LEU A 18 -9.84 -6.64 4.48
CA LEU A 18 -8.57 -6.09 4.01
C LEU A 18 -7.42 -6.71 4.79
N MET A 19 -6.43 -7.23 4.09
CA MET A 19 -5.16 -7.65 4.68
C MET A 19 -4.13 -6.55 4.47
N TYR A 20 -3.51 -6.09 5.57
CA TYR A 20 -2.44 -5.11 5.49
C TYR A 20 -1.08 -5.74 5.78
N VAL A 21 -0.12 -5.49 4.90
CA VAL A 21 1.26 -6.00 4.97
C VAL A 21 2.20 -4.82 5.23
N HIS A 22 2.75 -4.76 6.45
CA HIS A 22 3.54 -3.62 6.91
C HIS A 22 4.96 -3.60 6.34
N GLY A 23 5.59 -2.41 6.37
CA GLY A 23 6.97 -2.20 5.94
C GLY A 23 8.01 -2.66 6.96
N PHE A 24 9.29 -2.54 6.56
CA PHE A 24 10.45 -2.91 7.39
C PHE A 24 10.48 -2.13 8.71
N GLY A 25 10.78 -2.82 9.80
CA GLY A 25 10.85 -2.22 11.13
C GLY A 25 9.49 -1.77 11.72
N SER A 26 8.38 -2.10 11.08
CA SER A 26 7.02 -1.82 11.54
C SER A 26 6.36 -3.05 12.19
N SER A 27 5.05 -3.00 12.42
CA SER A 27 4.28 -4.11 13.00
C SER A 27 2.80 -4.09 12.59
N ALA A 28 2.06 -5.12 13.00
CA ALA A 28 0.60 -5.19 12.89
C ALA A 28 -0.14 -4.10 13.69
N GLN A 29 0.54 -3.42 14.63
CA GLN A 29 -0.01 -2.33 15.43
C GLN A 29 0.39 -0.94 14.89
N SER A 30 0.81 -0.86 13.63
CA SER A 30 1.23 0.40 12.99
C SER A 30 0.10 1.42 12.90
N GLY A 31 0.48 2.71 12.82
CA GLY A 31 -0.47 3.80 12.58
C GLY A 31 -1.29 3.61 11.31
N THR A 32 -0.73 2.99 10.27
CA THR A 32 -1.46 2.68 9.03
C THR A 32 -2.60 1.70 9.25
N VAL A 33 -2.40 0.66 10.07
CA VAL A 33 -3.50 -0.28 10.41
C VAL A 33 -4.62 0.45 11.14
N GLN A 34 -4.28 1.32 12.11
CA GLN A 34 -5.27 2.11 12.84
C GLN A 34 -6.00 3.09 11.92
N MET A 35 -5.27 3.74 11.01
CA MET A 35 -5.84 4.63 10.01
C MET A 35 -6.84 3.89 9.11
N LEU A 36 -6.48 2.73 8.57
CA LEU A 36 -7.38 1.94 7.71
C LEU A 36 -8.66 1.52 8.46
N ARG A 37 -8.55 1.11 9.72
CA ARG A 37 -9.71 0.79 10.59
C ARG A 37 -10.59 2.01 10.84
N THR A 38 -10.00 3.18 11.01
CA THR A 38 -10.73 4.44 11.21
C THR A 38 -11.44 4.89 9.93
N LEU A 39 -10.75 4.81 8.79
CA LEU A 39 -11.31 5.22 7.49
C LEU A 39 -12.48 4.32 7.05
N MET A 40 -12.39 3.01 7.31
CA MET A 40 -13.36 2.00 6.87
C MET A 40 -13.90 1.19 8.06
N PRO A 41 -14.76 1.80 8.91
CA PRO A 41 -15.17 1.19 10.18
C PRO A 41 -16.01 -0.07 10.05
N ASN A 42 -16.59 -0.34 8.87
CA ASN A 42 -17.39 -1.54 8.59
C ASN A 42 -16.62 -2.58 7.75
N ALA A 43 -15.34 -2.37 7.49
CA ALA A 43 -14.45 -3.38 6.94
C ALA A 43 -13.68 -4.10 8.07
N THR A 44 -13.29 -5.35 7.83
CA THR A 44 -12.38 -6.08 8.72
C THR A 44 -10.95 -5.89 8.25
N VAL A 45 -10.11 -5.22 9.04
CA VAL A 45 -8.69 -5.03 8.71
C VAL A 45 -7.84 -6.00 9.52
N VAL A 46 -7.20 -6.95 8.84
CA VAL A 46 -6.30 -7.95 9.42
C VAL A 46 -4.85 -7.62 9.11
N ALA A 47 -3.97 -7.80 10.08
CA ALA A 47 -2.52 -7.65 9.95
C ALA A 47 -1.84 -8.56 10.97
N ARG A 48 -0.66 -9.07 10.63
CA ARG A 48 0.21 -9.85 11.54
C ARG A 48 1.62 -9.30 11.49
N ASP A 49 2.37 -9.51 12.57
CA ASP A 49 3.79 -9.16 12.63
C ASP A 49 4.61 -10.08 11.70
N ILE A 50 5.27 -9.48 10.72
CA ILE A 50 6.06 -10.23 9.74
C ILE A 50 7.37 -10.69 10.39
N PRO A 51 7.75 -11.99 10.26
CA PRO A 51 9.07 -12.48 10.66
C PRO A 51 10.20 -11.69 10.00
N LEU A 52 11.35 -11.63 10.68
CA LEU A 52 12.50 -10.87 10.20
C LEU A 52 13.11 -11.48 8.93
N HIS A 53 13.15 -12.82 8.85
CA HIS A 53 13.68 -13.54 7.70
C HIS A 53 12.66 -13.62 6.56
N PRO A 54 13.05 -13.28 5.31
CA PRO A 54 12.10 -13.09 4.24
C PRO A 54 11.37 -14.37 3.81
N GLU A 55 12.00 -15.52 3.89
CA GLU A 55 11.35 -16.80 3.56
C GLU A 55 10.21 -17.10 4.55
N GLU A 56 10.49 -16.99 5.84
CA GLU A 56 9.48 -17.17 6.90
C GLU A 56 8.36 -16.13 6.76
N GLY A 57 8.72 -14.87 6.47
CA GLY A 57 7.77 -13.78 6.23
C GLY A 57 6.82 -14.08 5.07
N LEU A 58 7.35 -14.51 3.93
CA LEU A 58 6.54 -14.85 2.76
C LEU A 58 5.65 -16.08 3.01
N GLN A 59 6.18 -17.12 3.67
CA GLN A 59 5.41 -18.31 4.04
C GLN A 59 4.24 -17.95 4.97
N MET A 60 4.49 -17.15 6.00
CA MET A 60 3.47 -16.68 6.93
C MET A 60 2.39 -15.86 6.21
N LEU A 61 2.78 -14.93 5.31
CA LEU A 61 1.85 -14.09 4.57
C LEU A 61 0.99 -14.91 3.58
N LYS A 62 1.56 -15.90 2.91
CA LYS A 62 0.81 -16.84 2.06
C LYS A 62 -0.19 -17.66 2.87
N ALA A 63 0.22 -18.18 4.03
CA ALA A 63 -0.67 -18.90 4.92
C ALA A 63 -1.80 -17.99 5.45
N MET A 64 -1.48 -16.75 5.83
CA MET A 64 -2.46 -15.76 6.27
C MET A 64 -3.46 -15.41 5.16
N ALA A 65 -3.00 -15.18 3.93
CA ALA A 65 -3.88 -14.90 2.80
C ALA A 65 -4.81 -16.09 2.49
N ALA A 66 -4.29 -17.32 2.59
CA ALA A 66 -5.08 -18.54 2.40
C ALA A 66 -6.12 -18.76 3.53
N GLU A 67 -5.79 -18.42 4.78
CA GLU A 67 -6.69 -18.51 5.93
C GLU A 67 -7.77 -17.43 5.91
N GLU A 68 -7.34 -16.18 5.70
CA GLU A 68 -8.21 -15.01 5.83
C GLU A 68 -9.06 -14.76 4.58
N GLN A 69 -8.63 -15.23 3.39
CA GLN A 69 -9.28 -14.98 2.10
C GLN A 69 -9.67 -13.50 1.93
N PRO A 70 -8.68 -12.57 1.97
CA PRO A 70 -8.99 -11.15 1.91
C PRO A 70 -9.55 -10.74 0.55
N ASP A 71 -10.50 -9.80 0.57
CA ASP A 71 -11.01 -9.16 -0.65
C ASP A 71 -10.00 -8.18 -1.26
N LEU A 72 -9.09 -7.65 -0.43
CA LEU A 72 -8.04 -6.72 -0.85
C LEU A 72 -6.80 -6.87 0.05
N ILE A 73 -5.62 -6.89 -0.57
CA ILE A 73 -4.34 -6.83 0.15
C ILE A 73 -3.67 -5.48 -0.13
N ILE A 74 -3.24 -4.79 0.91
CA ILE A 74 -2.52 -3.51 0.82
C ILE A 74 -1.15 -3.69 1.46
N GLY A 75 -0.08 -3.46 0.70
CA GLY A 75 1.29 -3.52 1.21
C GLY A 75 2.06 -2.22 1.01
N THR A 76 2.86 -1.85 2.00
CA THR A 76 3.70 -0.64 1.95
C THR A 76 5.18 -0.98 2.04
N SER A 77 6.01 -0.39 1.19
CA SER A 77 7.47 -0.57 1.21
C SER A 77 7.87 -2.05 1.08
N MET A 78 8.59 -2.64 2.03
CA MET A 78 8.86 -4.08 2.12
C MET A 78 7.56 -4.90 2.05
N GLY A 79 6.50 -4.44 2.73
CA GLY A 79 5.18 -5.08 2.64
C GLY A 79 4.60 -5.03 1.23
N GLY A 80 4.89 -3.99 0.45
CA GLY A 80 4.54 -3.91 -0.97
C GLY A 80 5.26 -4.96 -1.82
N MET A 81 6.55 -5.21 -1.55
CA MET A 81 7.31 -6.30 -2.15
C MET A 81 6.64 -7.66 -1.88
N TYR A 82 6.31 -7.97 -0.64
CA TYR A 82 5.64 -9.22 -0.31
C TYR A 82 4.24 -9.32 -0.92
N THR A 83 3.48 -8.22 -0.90
CA THR A 83 2.12 -8.18 -1.45
C THR A 83 2.11 -8.47 -2.95
N GLU A 84 3.15 -8.06 -3.67
CA GLU A 84 3.32 -8.41 -5.08
C GLU A 84 3.33 -9.93 -5.29
N MET A 85 4.01 -10.69 -4.42
CA MET A 85 4.15 -12.14 -4.50
C MET A 85 2.90 -12.92 -4.04
N LEU A 86 1.84 -12.23 -3.58
CA LEU A 86 0.56 -12.82 -3.17
C LEU A 86 -0.43 -12.78 -4.34
N THR A 87 -0.19 -13.62 -5.36
CA THR A 87 -1.00 -13.66 -6.58
C THR A 87 -2.44 -14.14 -6.33
N GLY A 88 -3.36 -13.80 -7.24
CA GLY A 88 -4.77 -14.21 -7.19
C GLY A 88 -5.69 -13.29 -6.37
N PHE A 89 -5.17 -12.24 -5.74
CA PHE A 89 -5.94 -11.25 -4.97
C PHE A 89 -5.92 -9.87 -5.63
N ASP A 90 -6.90 -9.03 -5.32
CA ASP A 90 -6.80 -7.61 -5.59
C ASP A 90 -5.76 -6.98 -4.66
N ARG A 91 -4.82 -6.20 -5.19
CA ARG A 91 -3.65 -5.72 -4.45
C ARG A 91 -3.36 -4.25 -4.72
N ILE A 92 -3.00 -3.52 -3.66
CA ILE A 92 -2.45 -2.16 -3.75
C ILE A 92 -1.04 -2.18 -3.18
N LEU A 93 -0.08 -1.75 -3.98
CA LEU A 93 1.33 -1.69 -3.61
C LEU A 93 1.74 -0.22 -3.45
N VAL A 94 2.02 0.21 -2.22
CA VAL A 94 2.41 1.60 -1.94
C VAL A 94 3.92 1.67 -1.76
N ASN A 95 4.60 2.40 -2.62
CA ASN A 95 6.06 2.53 -2.64
C ASN A 95 6.76 1.18 -2.44
N PRO A 96 6.45 0.14 -3.25
CA PRO A 96 6.96 -1.21 -3.02
C PRO A 96 8.48 -1.28 -3.18
N ALA A 97 9.17 -1.86 -2.19
CA ALA A 97 10.63 -1.94 -2.15
C ALA A 97 11.14 -3.20 -2.88
N PHE A 98 11.02 -3.25 -4.22
CA PHE A 98 11.49 -4.39 -5.01
C PHE A 98 13.01 -4.56 -5.05
N GLU A 99 13.77 -3.59 -4.54
CA GLU A 99 15.22 -3.63 -4.33
C GLU A 99 15.54 -3.66 -2.82
N MET A 100 14.81 -4.52 -2.08
CA MET A 100 14.88 -4.52 -0.61
C MET A 100 16.26 -4.83 -0.07
N GLY A 101 17.07 -5.65 -0.75
CA GLY A 101 18.46 -5.90 -0.38
C GLY A 101 19.29 -4.61 -0.35
N ASP A 102 19.20 -3.80 -1.40
CA ASP A 102 19.91 -2.52 -1.50
C ASP A 102 19.40 -1.52 -0.47
N THR A 103 18.08 -1.42 -0.33
CA THR A 103 17.46 -0.56 0.68
C THR A 103 17.91 -0.94 2.09
N MET A 104 17.88 -2.23 2.44
CA MET A 104 18.25 -2.74 3.75
C MET A 104 19.75 -2.59 4.06
N SER A 105 20.62 -2.61 3.05
CA SER A 105 22.05 -2.43 3.22
C SER A 105 22.41 -1.10 3.91
N LYS A 106 21.56 -0.09 3.77
CA LYS A 106 21.69 1.23 4.39
C LYS A 106 21.39 1.23 5.90
N PHE A 107 20.78 0.15 6.41
CA PHE A 107 20.32 0.02 7.80
C PHE A 107 21.02 -1.12 8.56
N THR A 108 22.25 -1.51 8.16
CA THR A 108 23.00 -2.57 8.83
C THR A 108 23.30 -2.23 10.30
N GLY A 109 23.27 -3.26 11.17
CA GLY A 109 23.46 -3.11 12.60
C GLY A 109 22.17 -3.18 13.41
N LYS A 110 22.20 -2.64 14.63
CA LYS A 110 21.07 -2.67 15.56
C LYS A 110 20.01 -1.69 15.11
N GLN A 111 18.76 -2.17 15.07
CA GLN A 111 17.56 -1.42 14.73
C GLN A 111 16.50 -1.60 15.82
N VAL A 112 15.53 -0.67 15.87
CA VAL A 112 14.40 -0.69 16.79
C VAL A 112 13.11 -0.74 15.98
N PHE A 113 12.17 -1.59 16.39
CA PHE A 113 10.83 -1.58 15.79
C PHE A 113 10.11 -0.27 16.12
N GLN A 114 9.51 0.34 15.11
CA GLN A 114 8.83 1.64 15.23
C GLN A 114 7.50 1.54 16.00
N ASN A 115 6.95 0.35 16.08
CA ASN A 115 5.67 0.08 16.72
C ASN A 115 5.77 -1.19 17.58
N PRO A 116 4.96 -1.33 18.65
CA PRO A 116 4.92 -2.54 19.45
C PRO A 116 4.60 -3.76 18.58
N ARG A 117 5.19 -4.90 18.93
CA ARG A 117 4.93 -6.20 18.33
C ARG A 117 4.22 -7.12 19.33
N GLU A 118 3.46 -8.10 18.84
CA GLU A 118 2.76 -9.07 19.67
C GLU A 118 3.72 -9.98 20.44
N ASP A 119 4.90 -10.28 19.85
CA ASP A 119 5.96 -11.05 20.49
C ASP A 119 6.75 -10.29 21.56
N GLY A 120 6.51 -8.98 21.71
CA GLY A 120 7.20 -8.09 22.65
C GLY A 120 8.63 -7.74 22.26
N VAL A 121 9.12 -8.18 21.10
CA VAL A 121 10.45 -7.87 20.59
C VAL A 121 10.50 -6.40 20.19
N GLN A 122 11.47 -5.66 20.74
CA GLN A 122 11.63 -4.23 20.47
C GLN A 122 12.80 -3.92 19.52
N GLU A 123 13.76 -4.80 19.43
CA GLU A 123 15.01 -4.56 18.71
C GLU A 123 15.36 -5.77 17.83
N PHE A 124 16.07 -5.51 16.74
CA PHE A 124 16.58 -6.54 15.86
C PHE A 124 17.91 -6.12 15.24
N ILE A 125 18.63 -7.05 14.62
CA ILE A 125 19.92 -6.78 13.99
C ILE A 125 19.82 -7.05 12.50
N VAL A 126 20.15 -6.04 11.69
CA VAL A 126 20.32 -6.20 10.25
C VAL A 126 21.75 -6.67 9.99
N THR A 127 21.89 -7.95 9.72
CA THR A 127 23.17 -8.58 9.37
C THR A 127 23.40 -8.54 7.86
N LYS A 128 24.64 -8.75 7.42
CA LYS A 128 24.96 -8.93 5.99
C LYS A 128 24.26 -10.16 5.40
N SER A 129 24.03 -11.21 6.20
CA SER A 129 23.25 -12.39 5.78
C SER A 129 21.83 -12.01 5.49
N LEU A 130 21.16 -11.27 6.38
CA LEU A 130 19.79 -10.82 6.21
C LEU A 130 19.64 -9.93 4.96
N VAL A 131 20.58 -9.03 4.70
CA VAL A 131 20.62 -8.22 3.47
C VAL A 131 20.66 -9.12 2.23
N LYS A 132 21.49 -10.16 2.24
CA LYS A 132 21.58 -11.13 1.13
C LYS A 132 20.30 -11.92 0.96
N GLU A 133 19.69 -12.37 2.05
CA GLU A 133 18.40 -13.09 2.03
C GLU A 133 17.30 -12.23 1.36
N TYR A 134 17.23 -10.94 1.68
CA TYR A 134 16.29 -10.02 1.04
C TYR A 134 16.61 -9.75 -0.43
N ALA A 135 17.90 -9.67 -0.80
CA ALA A 135 18.30 -9.55 -2.20
C ALA A 135 17.91 -10.81 -3.00
N GLU A 136 17.97 -11.99 -2.40
CA GLU A 136 17.51 -13.25 -3.02
C GLU A 136 15.97 -13.30 -3.08
N ALA A 137 15.29 -12.86 -2.02
CA ALA A 137 13.82 -12.84 -1.98
C ALA A 137 13.21 -11.92 -3.04
N THR A 138 13.84 -10.76 -3.33
CA THR A 138 13.36 -9.86 -4.40
C THR A 138 13.40 -10.49 -5.78
N GLN A 139 14.21 -11.53 -6.01
CA GLN A 139 14.23 -12.28 -7.27
C GLN A 139 12.95 -13.13 -7.48
N LEU A 140 12.11 -13.25 -6.46
CA LEU A 140 10.81 -13.93 -6.55
C LEU A 140 9.70 -13.00 -7.03
N CYS A 141 9.91 -11.68 -7.01
CA CYS A 141 8.95 -10.72 -7.52
C CYS A 141 8.71 -10.91 -9.03
N PHE A 142 7.51 -10.59 -9.47
CA PHE A 142 7.06 -10.63 -10.87
C PHE A 142 7.06 -12.01 -11.51
N LYS A 143 7.11 -13.08 -10.70
CA LYS A 143 6.98 -14.45 -11.17
C LYS A 143 5.52 -14.91 -11.12
N ASP A 144 5.16 -15.77 -12.05
CA ASP A 144 3.84 -16.42 -12.10
C ASP A 144 2.66 -15.45 -12.24
N ILE A 145 2.88 -14.31 -12.90
CA ILE A 145 1.86 -13.29 -13.15
C ILE A 145 1.16 -13.60 -14.46
N ASP A 146 -0.14 -13.88 -14.42
CA ASP A 146 -0.98 -13.99 -15.61
C ASP A 146 -1.69 -12.65 -15.94
N ASP A 147 -2.43 -12.63 -17.05
CA ASP A 147 -3.14 -11.42 -17.50
C ASP A 147 -4.28 -11.00 -16.57
N ASP A 148 -4.89 -11.92 -15.82
CA ASP A 148 -5.91 -11.59 -14.83
C ASP A 148 -5.26 -10.95 -13.61
N ASP A 149 -4.18 -11.54 -13.13
CA ASP A 149 -3.41 -11.02 -12.00
C ASP A 149 -2.86 -9.61 -12.27
N ARG A 150 -2.39 -9.33 -13.51
CA ARG A 150 -1.93 -8.00 -13.91
C ARG A 150 -3.00 -6.91 -13.74
N ARG A 151 -4.28 -7.24 -13.98
CA ARG A 151 -5.41 -6.31 -13.85
C ARG A 151 -5.85 -6.09 -12.41
N ARG A 152 -5.40 -6.94 -11.48
CA ARG A 152 -5.76 -6.88 -10.06
C ARG A 152 -4.79 -6.05 -9.22
N VAL A 153 -3.70 -5.56 -9.81
CA VAL A 153 -2.65 -4.83 -9.10
C VAL A 153 -2.67 -3.36 -9.45
N VAL A 154 -2.64 -2.52 -8.43
CA VAL A 154 -2.48 -1.06 -8.55
C VAL A 154 -1.24 -0.64 -7.77
N GLY A 155 -0.30 0.03 -8.44
CA GLY A 155 0.85 0.68 -7.82
C GLY A 155 0.54 2.11 -7.41
N LEU A 156 1.00 2.53 -6.23
CA LEU A 156 0.87 3.90 -5.73
C LEU A 156 2.26 4.39 -5.32
N PHE A 157 2.78 5.42 -6.02
CA PHE A 157 4.17 5.87 -5.90
C PHE A 157 4.26 7.34 -5.50
N GLY A 158 5.05 7.63 -4.45
CA GLY A 158 5.38 8.99 -4.06
C GLY A 158 6.45 9.60 -4.97
N ASP A 159 6.21 10.79 -5.50
CA ASP A 159 7.14 11.50 -6.39
C ASP A 159 8.34 12.11 -5.65
N GLU A 160 8.26 12.20 -4.32
CA GLU A 160 9.33 12.70 -3.45
C GLU A 160 9.90 11.59 -2.53
N ASP A 161 9.69 10.30 -2.86
CA ASP A 161 10.21 9.19 -2.07
C ASP A 161 11.75 9.15 -2.11
N PRO A 162 12.45 9.34 -0.97
CA PRO A 162 13.91 9.35 -0.96
C PRO A 162 14.52 7.94 -0.85
N LEU A 163 13.70 6.90 -0.66
CA LEU A 163 14.17 5.55 -0.32
C LEU A 163 13.98 4.54 -1.45
N VAL A 164 12.88 4.63 -2.18
CA VAL A 164 12.43 3.62 -3.15
C VAL A 164 12.10 4.27 -4.49
N HIS A 165 12.70 3.77 -5.56
CA HIS A 165 12.52 4.29 -6.93
C HIS A 165 12.17 3.18 -7.92
N THR A 166 11.24 2.30 -7.55
CA THR A 166 10.93 1.07 -8.27
C THR A 166 9.76 1.18 -9.25
N PHE A 167 9.24 2.39 -9.49
CA PHE A 167 8.18 2.59 -10.48
C PHE A 167 8.55 2.08 -11.89
N PRO A 168 9.75 2.31 -12.45
CA PRO A 168 10.08 1.79 -13.77
C PRO A 168 9.97 0.26 -13.84
N LEU A 169 10.48 -0.45 -12.83
CA LEU A 169 10.39 -1.91 -12.74
C LEU A 169 8.92 -2.38 -12.60
N PHE A 170 8.12 -1.70 -11.79
CA PHE A 170 6.69 -2.00 -11.67
C PHE A 170 5.96 -1.85 -13.02
N ALA A 171 6.24 -0.76 -13.75
CA ALA A 171 5.58 -0.44 -15.03
C ALA A 171 5.88 -1.44 -16.16
N GLU A 172 6.96 -2.20 -16.06
CA GLU A 172 7.27 -3.29 -17.00
C GLU A 172 6.29 -4.47 -16.86
N HIS A 173 5.68 -4.63 -15.67
CA HIS A 173 4.87 -5.80 -15.33
C HIS A 173 3.38 -5.48 -15.17
N TYR A 174 3.04 -4.28 -14.67
CA TYR A 174 1.68 -3.91 -14.31
C TYR A 174 1.24 -2.62 -15.02
N PRO A 175 0.02 -2.59 -15.60
CA PRO A 175 -0.45 -1.46 -16.40
C PRO A 175 -0.99 -0.29 -15.57
N THR A 176 -1.29 -0.50 -14.27
CA THR A 176 -1.99 0.51 -13.47
C THR A 176 -1.10 1.04 -12.35
N ALA A 177 -0.66 2.27 -12.49
CA ALA A 177 0.09 2.99 -11.47
C ALA A 177 -0.42 4.43 -11.32
N ILE A 178 -0.36 4.92 -10.09
CA ILE A 178 -0.74 6.29 -9.73
C ILE A 178 0.42 6.92 -8.98
N HIS A 179 0.79 8.15 -9.35
CA HIS A 179 1.75 8.95 -8.62
C HIS A 179 1.03 9.91 -7.67
N PHE A 180 1.53 10.04 -6.45
CA PHE A 180 1.06 11.04 -5.50
C PHE A 180 2.19 11.98 -5.09
N HIS A 181 1.83 13.22 -4.81
CA HIS A 181 2.78 14.19 -4.26
C HIS A 181 3.03 13.88 -2.79
N GLY A 182 4.20 13.30 -2.52
CA GLY A 182 4.60 12.92 -1.17
C GLY A 182 5.79 11.97 -1.13
N GLU A 183 6.19 11.70 0.10
CA GLU A 183 7.37 10.91 0.44
C GLU A 183 7.05 9.40 0.56
N HIS A 184 8.00 8.65 1.17
CA HIS A 184 7.91 7.20 1.35
C HIS A 184 6.73 6.75 2.22
N ARG A 185 6.34 7.53 3.23
CA ARG A 185 5.31 7.16 4.20
C ARG A 185 3.92 7.48 3.70
N LEU A 186 3.02 6.53 3.88
CA LEU A 186 1.59 6.73 3.65
C LEU A 186 1.01 7.61 4.77
N SER A 187 0.86 8.91 4.49
CA SER A 187 0.21 9.85 5.40
C SER A 187 -1.32 9.77 5.31
N ASP A 188 -2.04 10.26 6.34
CA ASP A 188 -3.50 10.34 6.32
C ASP A 188 -4.02 11.10 5.08
N LYS A 189 -3.34 12.18 4.70
CA LYS A 189 -3.68 12.96 3.51
C LYS A 189 -3.55 12.13 2.24
N VAL A 190 -2.44 11.42 2.06
CA VAL A 190 -2.23 10.53 0.89
C VAL A 190 -3.26 9.40 0.89
N ALA A 191 -3.54 8.81 2.06
CA ALA A 191 -4.56 7.79 2.17
C ALA A 191 -5.93 8.27 1.72
N MET A 192 -6.39 9.41 2.21
CA MET A 192 -7.71 9.96 1.87
C MET A 192 -7.82 10.36 0.40
N HIS A 193 -6.77 10.95 -0.18
CA HIS A 193 -6.83 11.54 -1.53
C HIS A 193 -6.49 10.55 -2.65
N TYR A 194 -5.71 9.48 -2.35
CA TYR A 194 -5.24 8.53 -3.37
C TYR A 194 -5.62 7.09 -3.04
N LEU A 195 -5.37 6.62 -1.81
CA LEU A 195 -5.63 5.22 -1.47
C LEU A 195 -7.13 4.93 -1.40
N ILE A 196 -7.94 5.77 -0.75
CA ILE A 196 -9.41 5.60 -0.66
C ILE A 196 -10.08 5.56 -2.03
N PRO A 197 -9.78 6.44 -3.00
CA PRO A 197 -10.30 6.32 -4.37
C PRO A 197 -9.96 4.99 -5.06
N ILE A 198 -8.73 4.48 -4.88
CA ILE A 198 -8.32 3.19 -5.44
C ILE A 198 -9.11 2.05 -4.79
N ILE A 199 -9.23 2.06 -3.47
CA ILE A 199 -10.03 1.06 -2.73
C ILE A 199 -11.49 1.10 -3.21
N ARG A 200 -12.06 2.29 -3.41
CA ARG A 200 -13.42 2.46 -3.91
C ARG A 200 -13.59 1.89 -5.31
N TYR A 201 -12.63 2.12 -6.19
CA TYR A 201 -12.65 1.53 -7.53
C TYR A 201 -12.65 -0.01 -7.47
N ILE A 202 -11.82 -0.60 -6.61
CA ILE A 202 -11.75 -2.05 -6.43
C ILE A 202 -13.07 -2.58 -5.84
N ASP A 203 -13.60 -1.93 -4.79
CA ASP A 203 -14.85 -2.30 -4.14
C ASP A 203 -16.06 -2.24 -5.10
N ASP A 204 -16.13 -1.18 -5.93
CA ASP A 204 -17.17 -1.04 -6.94
C ASP A 204 -17.07 -2.14 -8.02
N ARG A 205 -15.84 -2.43 -8.50
CA ARG A 205 -15.59 -3.50 -9.46
C ARG A 205 -16.02 -4.87 -8.90
N GLN A 206 -15.63 -5.20 -7.69
CA GLN A 206 -16.00 -6.46 -7.02
C GLN A 206 -17.50 -6.58 -6.78
N SER A 207 -18.18 -5.46 -6.54
CA SER A 207 -19.62 -5.40 -6.28
C SER A 207 -20.47 -5.24 -7.55
N GLY A 208 -19.85 -5.18 -8.73
CA GLY A 208 -20.52 -4.93 -10.00
C GLY A 208 -21.15 -3.52 -10.10
N ARG A 209 -20.75 -2.60 -9.23
CA ARG A 209 -21.21 -1.21 -9.29
C ARG A 209 -20.43 -0.47 -10.36
N GLN A 210 -21.15 0.24 -11.22
CA GLN A 210 -20.55 1.12 -12.22
C GLN A 210 -20.75 2.58 -11.80
N ARG A 211 -19.63 3.30 -11.63
CA ARG A 211 -19.65 4.76 -11.47
C ARG A 211 -19.18 5.40 -12.77
N PRO A 212 -19.71 6.57 -13.12
CA PRO A 212 -19.16 7.33 -14.24
C PRO A 212 -17.66 7.58 -14.03
N ILE A 213 -16.88 7.36 -15.09
CA ILE A 213 -15.43 7.58 -15.07
C ILE A 213 -15.15 9.04 -15.44
N VAL A 214 -14.33 9.71 -14.65
CA VAL A 214 -13.85 11.06 -14.92
C VAL A 214 -12.33 11.03 -14.96
N TYR A 215 -11.76 11.50 -16.06
CA TYR A 215 -10.32 11.72 -16.17
C TYR A 215 -10.00 13.16 -15.78
N ILE A 216 -9.07 13.35 -14.87
CA ILE A 216 -8.63 14.66 -14.40
C ILE A 216 -7.16 14.82 -14.80
N ASP A 217 -6.87 15.84 -15.61
CA ASP A 217 -5.50 16.27 -15.79
C ASP A 217 -5.07 17.09 -14.57
N ILE A 218 -4.27 16.48 -13.73
CA ILE A 218 -3.78 17.10 -12.49
C ILE A 218 -2.86 18.30 -12.81
N ASN A 219 -2.21 18.33 -13.98
CA ASN A 219 -1.37 19.46 -14.38
C ASN A 219 -2.23 20.68 -14.74
N ALA A 220 -3.43 20.45 -15.29
CA ALA A 220 -4.40 21.52 -15.52
C ALA A 220 -5.01 22.09 -14.23
N MET A 221 -4.86 21.40 -13.10
CA MET A 221 -5.36 21.82 -11.78
C MET A 221 -4.32 22.62 -10.97
N ARG A 222 -3.17 22.92 -11.53
CA ARG A 222 -2.11 23.70 -10.87
C ARG A 222 -2.15 25.15 -11.32
N ASP A 223 -1.86 26.05 -10.37
CA ASP A 223 -1.63 27.45 -10.72
C ASP A 223 -0.31 27.64 -11.47
N SER A 224 0.00 28.89 -11.85
CA SER A 224 1.26 29.22 -12.57
C SER A 224 2.53 28.93 -11.75
N TYR A 225 2.41 28.61 -10.46
CA TYR A 225 3.50 28.22 -9.58
C TYR A 225 3.52 26.71 -9.30
N GLY A 226 2.65 25.92 -9.94
CA GLY A 226 2.56 24.47 -9.76
C GLY A 226 1.78 24.02 -8.53
N ASN A 227 1.08 24.92 -7.81
CA ASN A 227 0.27 24.57 -6.65
C ASN A 227 -1.19 24.36 -7.03
N ALA A 228 -1.82 23.34 -6.46
CA ALA A 228 -3.27 23.18 -6.57
C ALA A 228 -3.97 24.25 -5.72
N THR A 229 -4.96 24.94 -6.29
CA THR A 229 -5.77 25.92 -5.54
C THR A 229 -6.73 25.23 -4.59
N ALA A 230 -7.13 25.91 -3.51
CA ALA A 230 -8.09 25.37 -2.53
C ALA A 230 -9.45 25.01 -3.16
N SER A 231 -9.89 25.75 -4.17
CA SER A 231 -11.12 25.48 -4.92
C SER A 231 -10.99 24.21 -5.79
N MET A 232 -9.82 23.94 -6.35
CA MET A 232 -9.52 22.75 -7.12
C MET A 232 -9.49 21.51 -6.22
N HIS A 233 -8.87 21.59 -5.05
CA HIS A 233 -8.92 20.52 -4.05
C HIS A 233 -10.35 20.15 -3.67
N LYS A 234 -11.19 21.13 -3.40
CA LYS A 234 -12.60 20.91 -3.06
C LYS A 234 -13.37 20.26 -4.21
N ALA A 235 -13.16 20.72 -5.45
CA ALA A 235 -13.79 20.14 -6.62
C ALA A 235 -13.35 18.68 -6.83
N TYR A 236 -12.06 18.39 -6.65
CA TYR A 236 -11.52 17.05 -6.71
C TYR A 236 -12.14 16.11 -5.65
N GLU A 237 -12.23 16.57 -4.39
CA GLU A 237 -12.91 15.81 -3.33
C GLU A 237 -14.37 15.49 -3.65
N MET A 238 -15.11 16.46 -4.20
CA MET A 238 -16.50 16.25 -4.63
C MET A 238 -16.59 15.23 -5.78
N LEU A 239 -15.65 15.25 -6.72
CA LEU A 239 -15.58 14.27 -7.80
C LEU A 239 -15.28 12.87 -7.26
N LEU A 240 -14.34 12.73 -6.34
CA LEU A 240 -14.00 11.45 -5.71
C LEU A 240 -15.18 10.80 -4.97
N GLU A 241 -16.13 11.58 -4.47
CA GLU A 241 -17.32 11.06 -3.79
C GLU A 241 -18.32 10.40 -4.74
N ASN A 242 -18.42 10.89 -5.99
CA ASN A 242 -19.49 10.55 -6.91
C ASN A 242 -19.02 9.80 -8.16
N TYR A 243 -17.72 9.80 -8.47
CA TYR A 243 -17.16 9.28 -9.70
C TYR A 243 -15.94 8.39 -9.43
N SER A 244 -15.66 7.48 -10.37
CA SER A 244 -14.35 6.83 -10.45
C SER A 244 -13.40 7.81 -11.12
N VAL A 245 -12.48 8.39 -10.34
CA VAL A 245 -11.55 9.41 -10.82
C VAL A 245 -10.22 8.76 -11.15
N TYR A 246 -9.75 8.97 -12.39
CA TYR A 246 -8.41 8.60 -12.85
C TYR A 246 -7.58 9.88 -13.02
N VAL A 247 -6.37 9.85 -12.50
CA VAL A 247 -5.44 10.99 -12.49
C VAL A 247 -4.24 10.69 -13.36
#